data_bcf6f3afa4df5ea6fe2c27ceb319606e
#
_entry.id   bcf6f3afa4df5ea6fe2c27ceb319606e
#
_cell.length_a   1.000
_cell.length_b   1.000
_cell.length_c   1.000
_cell.angle_alpha   90.00
_cell.angle_beta   90.00
_cell.angle_gamma   90.00
#
_symmetry.space_group_name_H-M   'P 1'
#
loop_
_entity.id
_entity.type
_entity.pdbx_description
1 polymer ?
#
loop_
_entity_poly.entity_id
_entity_poly.type
_entity_poly.pdbx_seq_one_letter_code
_entity_poly.pdbx_strand_id
1 'polypeptide(L)'
;PNRLYRWVTPVTLDETQTAQAQLARRGLRPSDIERVFVSHFHADHIAALGDFPNARYVYLPEGFEAVRSLRGWGALARAWLPGLLPNDFTERASPVAVATPRSLPPEYAPFTTGFDLLGDESLLAVELPGHSTGQMGLLARTEGGETFFFVADAAWLMRSIADNRLPRPLANLLFSNPRLYRHTLAQLHRFHVKRPDVAVIPSHCAETLARYT
;
A
#
# COMPACT_ATOMS: atom_id res chain seq x y z
N PRO A 1 -17.11 -13.63 13.09
CA PRO A 1 -15.73 -13.37 12.60
C PRO A 1 -15.27 -11.95 12.93
N ASN A 2 -16.03 -10.89 12.60
CA ASN A 2 -15.62 -9.50 12.81
C ASN A 2 -15.31 -9.14 14.28
N ARG A 3 -16.07 -9.73 15.24
CA ARG A 3 -15.83 -9.53 16.68
C ARG A 3 -14.48 -10.13 17.11
N LEU A 4 -14.09 -11.28 16.55
CA LEU A 4 -12.78 -11.90 16.81
C LEU A 4 -11.66 -11.05 16.21
N TYR A 5 -11.81 -10.58 14.96
CA TYR A 5 -10.82 -9.69 14.33
C TYR A 5 -10.56 -8.48 15.22
N ARG A 6 -11.62 -7.80 15.65
CA ARG A 6 -11.53 -6.64 16.54
C ARG A 6 -10.85 -6.94 17.88
N TRP A 7 -10.96 -8.17 18.36
CA TRP A 7 -10.34 -8.59 19.63
C TRP A 7 -8.84 -8.90 19.46
N VAL A 8 -8.44 -9.50 18.34
CA VAL A 8 -7.03 -9.86 18.08
C VAL A 8 -6.22 -8.74 17.44
N THR A 9 -6.90 -7.75 16.86
CA THR A 9 -6.29 -6.54 16.28
C THR A 9 -6.92 -5.29 16.90
N PRO A 10 -6.66 -5.02 18.20
CA PRO A 10 -7.21 -3.83 18.83
C PRO A 10 -6.59 -2.59 18.21
N VAL A 11 -7.45 -1.65 17.81
CA VAL A 11 -7.04 -0.35 17.27
C VAL A 11 -7.45 0.74 18.24
N THR A 12 -6.51 1.58 18.61
CA THR A 12 -6.80 2.85 19.29
C THR A 12 -6.71 3.94 18.24
N LEU A 13 -7.82 4.63 18.02
CA LEU A 13 -7.88 5.75 17.10
C LEU A 13 -7.69 7.05 17.88
N ASP A 14 -6.66 7.80 17.52
CA ASP A 14 -6.53 9.21 17.88
C ASP A 14 -7.16 10.03 16.76
N GLU A 15 -8.27 10.71 17.05
CA GLU A 15 -9.01 11.51 16.06
C GLU A 15 -8.13 12.58 15.41
N THR A 16 -7.12 13.07 16.13
CA THR A 16 -6.17 14.05 15.58
C THR A 16 -5.21 13.48 14.55
N GLN A 17 -5.06 12.16 14.51
CA GLN A 17 -4.19 11.42 13.58
C GLN A 17 -4.93 10.84 12.38
N THR A 18 -6.23 11.06 12.28
CA THR A 18 -6.98 10.64 11.09
C THR A 18 -6.50 11.35 9.84
N ALA A 19 -6.68 10.73 8.67
CA ALA A 19 -6.35 11.36 7.39
C ALA A 19 -7.09 12.69 7.21
N GLN A 20 -8.36 12.75 7.60
CA GLN A 20 -9.17 13.97 7.58
C GLN A 20 -8.56 15.10 8.44
N ALA A 21 -8.15 14.79 9.68
CA ALA A 21 -7.54 15.78 10.57
C ALA A 21 -6.18 16.26 10.04
N GLN A 22 -5.40 15.38 9.43
CA GLN A 22 -4.11 15.75 8.83
C GLN A 22 -4.27 16.59 7.58
N LEU A 23 -5.26 16.32 6.73
CA LEU A 23 -5.61 17.15 5.58
C LEU A 23 -6.08 18.55 6.03
N ALA A 24 -6.95 18.60 7.04
CA ALA A 24 -7.45 19.86 7.57
C ALA A 24 -6.32 20.79 8.08
N ARG A 25 -5.28 20.24 8.72
CA ARG A 25 -4.09 21.01 9.13
C ARG A 25 -3.32 21.60 7.94
N ARG A 26 -3.48 21.04 6.74
CA ARG A 26 -2.89 21.52 5.49
C ARG A 26 -3.85 22.37 4.65
N GLY A 27 -5.04 22.71 5.20
CA GLY A 27 -6.06 23.48 4.50
C GLY A 27 -6.82 22.71 3.42
N LEU A 28 -6.72 21.36 3.43
CA LEU A 28 -7.39 20.48 2.48
C LEU A 28 -8.60 19.81 3.13
N ARG A 29 -9.63 19.54 2.34
CA ARG A 29 -10.80 18.76 2.74
C ARG A 29 -10.72 17.37 2.10
N PRO A 30 -11.31 16.34 2.70
CA PRO A 30 -11.43 15.02 2.08
C PRO A 30 -12.09 15.05 0.69
N SER A 31 -13.01 16.00 0.45
CA SER A 31 -13.66 16.21 -0.86
C SER A 31 -12.73 16.77 -1.94
N ASP A 32 -11.58 17.32 -1.55
CA ASP A 32 -10.59 17.85 -2.50
C ASP A 32 -9.66 16.75 -3.03
N ILE A 33 -9.75 15.54 -2.46
CA ILE A 33 -8.97 14.37 -2.88
C ILE A 33 -9.69 13.65 -4.04
N GLU A 34 -9.07 13.64 -5.20
CA GLU A 34 -9.63 13.04 -6.42
C GLU A 34 -9.25 11.58 -6.61
N ARG A 35 -8.14 11.12 -6.02
CA ARG A 35 -7.64 9.75 -6.16
C ARG A 35 -7.09 9.23 -4.84
N VAL A 36 -7.44 7.98 -4.51
CA VAL A 36 -6.84 7.23 -3.42
C VAL A 36 -6.22 5.96 -4.00
N PHE A 37 -4.92 5.78 -3.77
CA PHE A 37 -4.20 4.61 -4.21
C PHE A 37 -4.26 3.54 -3.11
N VAL A 38 -4.90 2.42 -3.44
CA VAL A 38 -5.06 1.28 -2.53
C VAL A 38 -3.94 0.30 -2.82
N SER A 39 -2.96 0.23 -1.93
CA SER A 39 -1.81 -0.66 -2.09
C SER A 39 -2.21 -2.13 -2.11
N HIS A 40 -3.15 -2.52 -1.26
CA HIS A 40 -3.76 -3.85 -1.18
C HIS A 40 -5.03 -3.81 -0.31
N PHE A 41 -5.76 -4.93 -0.21
CA PHE A 41 -7.09 -4.96 0.38
C PHE A 41 -7.16 -5.53 1.80
N HIS A 42 -6.12 -5.42 2.62
CA HIS A 42 -6.25 -5.68 4.05
C HIS A 42 -7.06 -4.57 4.75
N ALA A 43 -7.71 -4.93 5.84
CA ALA A 43 -8.67 -4.08 6.53
C ALA A 43 -8.12 -2.71 6.93
N ASP A 44 -6.89 -2.64 7.40
CA ASP A 44 -6.22 -1.42 7.84
C ASP A 44 -5.81 -0.49 6.68
N HIS A 45 -5.72 -1.01 5.45
CA HIS A 45 -5.43 -0.22 4.25
C HIS A 45 -6.68 0.28 3.51
N ILE A 46 -7.86 -0.19 3.90
CA ILE A 46 -9.13 0.20 3.26
C ILE A 46 -10.13 0.86 4.22
N ALA A 47 -9.83 0.89 5.52
CA ALA A 47 -10.78 1.33 6.55
C ALA A 47 -11.26 2.77 6.37
N ALA A 48 -10.44 3.66 5.83
CA ALA A 48 -10.75 5.08 5.65
C ALA A 48 -11.17 5.46 4.22
N LEU A 49 -11.39 4.50 3.31
CA LEU A 49 -11.75 4.82 1.92
C LEU A 49 -13.05 5.62 1.82
N GLY A 50 -14.02 5.34 2.69
CA GLY A 50 -15.30 6.06 2.75
C GLY A 50 -15.19 7.52 3.15
N ASP A 51 -14.07 7.93 3.73
CA ASP A 51 -13.84 9.31 4.16
C ASP A 51 -13.61 10.28 2.99
N PHE A 52 -13.32 9.76 1.78
CA PHE A 52 -12.99 10.52 0.59
C PHE A 52 -14.14 10.47 -0.43
N PRO A 53 -15.15 11.35 -0.32
CA PRO A 53 -16.40 11.21 -1.07
C PRO A 53 -16.25 11.35 -2.60
N ASN A 54 -15.25 12.10 -3.06
CA ASN A 54 -15.03 12.38 -4.48
C ASN A 54 -13.92 11.53 -5.10
N ALA A 55 -13.19 10.75 -4.29
CA ALA A 55 -12.01 10.04 -4.77
C ALA A 55 -12.37 8.80 -5.61
N ARG A 56 -11.62 8.61 -6.69
CA ARG A 56 -11.53 7.33 -7.39
C ARG A 56 -10.49 6.45 -6.71
N TYR A 57 -10.76 5.14 -6.66
CA TYR A 57 -9.87 4.16 -6.03
C TYR A 57 -9.00 3.49 -7.08
N VAL A 58 -7.69 3.75 -7.02
CA VAL A 58 -6.70 3.18 -7.94
C VAL A 58 -6.02 2.00 -7.27
N TYR A 59 -6.05 0.82 -7.87
CA TYR A 59 -5.51 -0.41 -7.32
C TYR A 59 -5.15 -1.42 -8.42
N LEU A 60 -4.35 -2.43 -8.11
CA LEU A 60 -4.11 -3.55 -9.02
C LEU A 60 -5.33 -4.50 -9.01
N PRO A 61 -5.92 -4.81 -10.19
CA PRO A 61 -7.16 -5.60 -10.29
C PRO A 61 -7.10 -6.93 -9.55
N GLU A 62 -5.96 -7.63 -9.62
CA GLU A 62 -5.76 -8.92 -8.99
C GLU A 62 -5.97 -8.87 -7.47
N GLY A 63 -5.67 -7.73 -6.84
CA GLY A 63 -5.86 -7.51 -5.41
C GLY A 63 -7.33 -7.59 -5.01
N PHE A 64 -8.19 -6.90 -5.74
CA PHE A 64 -9.63 -6.93 -5.49
C PHE A 64 -10.25 -8.27 -5.88
N GLU A 65 -9.88 -8.81 -7.04
CA GLU A 65 -10.37 -10.12 -7.51
C GLU A 65 -10.07 -11.24 -6.52
N ALA A 66 -8.92 -11.22 -5.85
CA ALA A 66 -8.53 -12.22 -4.87
C ALA A 66 -9.41 -12.23 -3.61
N VAL A 67 -10.09 -11.12 -3.30
CA VAL A 67 -10.84 -10.98 -2.03
C VAL A 67 -12.34 -10.71 -2.19
N ARG A 68 -12.80 -10.14 -3.31
CA ARG A 68 -14.16 -9.64 -3.48
C ARG A 68 -15.27 -10.66 -3.23
N SER A 69 -15.03 -11.94 -3.48
CA SER A 69 -15.98 -13.03 -3.25
C SER A 69 -15.89 -13.64 -1.86
N LEU A 70 -14.84 -13.35 -1.09
CA LEU A 70 -14.61 -13.95 0.21
C LEU A 70 -15.59 -13.40 1.26
N ARG A 71 -16.07 -14.29 2.13
CA ARG A 71 -16.96 -13.97 3.24
C ARG A 71 -16.58 -14.77 4.48
N GLY A 72 -17.06 -14.35 5.64
CA GLY A 72 -16.92 -15.10 6.90
C GLY A 72 -15.46 -15.38 7.26
N TRP A 73 -15.14 -16.63 7.57
CA TRP A 73 -13.80 -17.04 7.97
C TRP A 73 -12.78 -16.97 6.84
N GLY A 74 -13.19 -17.19 5.58
CA GLY A 74 -12.30 -17.04 4.42
C GLY A 74 -11.84 -15.60 4.22
N ALA A 75 -12.73 -14.64 4.44
CA ALA A 75 -12.39 -13.23 4.41
C ALA A 75 -11.43 -12.87 5.57
N LEU A 76 -11.76 -13.32 6.78
CA LEU A 76 -10.94 -13.04 7.96
C LEU A 76 -9.51 -13.59 7.84
N ALA A 77 -9.35 -14.79 7.29
CA ALA A 77 -8.06 -15.43 7.06
C ALA A 77 -7.18 -14.64 6.05
N ARG A 78 -7.78 -13.71 5.30
CA ARG A 78 -7.10 -12.80 4.38
C ARG A 78 -7.08 -11.37 4.89
N ALA A 79 -7.30 -11.15 6.18
CA ALA A 79 -7.43 -9.82 6.79
C ALA A 79 -8.39 -8.88 6.01
N TRP A 80 -9.35 -9.48 5.27
CA TRP A 80 -10.33 -8.79 4.44
C TRP A 80 -11.63 -8.59 5.20
N LEU A 81 -12.07 -7.35 5.33
CA LEU A 81 -13.35 -6.98 5.93
C LEU A 81 -14.21 -6.24 4.90
N PRO A 82 -15.07 -6.93 4.14
CA PRO A 82 -15.84 -6.33 3.05
C PRO A 82 -16.72 -5.16 3.47
N GLY A 83 -17.16 -5.11 4.72
CA GLY A 83 -17.95 -4.01 5.29
C GLY A 83 -17.18 -2.70 5.50
N LEU A 84 -15.88 -2.67 5.25
CA LEU A 84 -15.07 -1.44 5.28
C LEU A 84 -15.01 -0.75 3.90
N LEU A 85 -15.40 -1.44 2.83
CA LEU A 85 -15.52 -0.78 1.54
C LEU A 85 -16.73 0.14 1.51
N PRO A 86 -16.61 1.32 0.90
CA PRO A 86 -17.75 2.16 0.58
C PRO A 86 -18.76 1.43 -0.29
N ASN A 87 -20.05 1.70 -0.11
CA ASN A 87 -21.11 1.06 -0.89
C ASN A 87 -20.98 1.30 -2.39
N ASP A 88 -20.44 2.45 -2.78
CA ASP A 88 -20.19 2.91 -4.15
C ASP A 88 -18.76 2.62 -4.64
N PHE A 89 -18.01 1.72 -3.95
CA PHE A 89 -16.63 1.40 -4.29
C PHE A 89 -16.49 1.00 -5.78
N THR A 90 -17.36 0.14 -6.28
CA THR A 90 -17.28 -0.34 -7.67
C THR A 90 -17.55 0.74 -8.70
N GLU A 91 -18.39 1.72 -8.37
CA GLU A 91 -18.70 2.87 -9.23
C GLU A 91 -17.52 3.84 -9.33
N ARG A 92 -16.78 3.96 -8.23
CA ARG A 92 -15.58 4.81 -8.12
C ARG A 92 -14.27 4.04 -8.38
N ALA A 93 -14.35 2.76 -8.72
CA ALA A 93 -13.18 1.96 -9.03
C ALA A 93 -12.46 2.49 -10.28
N SER A 94 -11.14 2.56 -10.20
CA SER A 94 -10.25 2.94 -11.28
C SER A 94 -9.02 2.00 -11.27
N PRO A 95 -9.22 0.72 -11.60
CA PRO A 95 -8.13 -0.26 -11.56
C PRO A 95 -7.04 0.10 -12.56
N VAL A 96 -5.79 -0.17 -12.18
CA VAL A 96 -4.64 0.03 -13.05
C VAL A 96 -4.76 -0.86 -14.28
N ALA A 97 -4.49 -0.30 -15.46
CA ALA A 97 -4.49 -1.05 -16.71
C ALA A 97 -3.22 -1.91 -16.83
N VAL A 98 -3.24 -3.10 -16.20
CA VAL A 98 -2.08 -4.02 -16.17
C VAL A 98 -1.64 -4.53 -17.55
N ALA A 99 -2.47 -4.34 -18.58
CA ALA A 99 -2.11 -4.72 -19.95
C ALA A 99 -0.99 -3.86 -20.58
N THR A 100 -0.65 -2.73 -19.98
CA THR A 100 0.34 -1.79 -20.51
C THR A 100 1.39 -1.39 -19.47
N PRO A 101 2.17 -2.35 -18.92
CA PRO A 101 3.28 -1.99 -18.05
C PRO A 101 4.35 -1.25 -18.86
N ARG A 102 5.00 -0.29 -18.25
CA ARG A 102 6.15 0.42 -18.81
C ARG A 102 7.46 -0.14 -18.26
N SER A 103 8.51 -0.07 -19.05
CA SER A 103 9.86 -0.26 -18.52
C SER A 103 10.20 0.90 -17.61
N LEU A 104 10.63 0.60 -16.41
CA LEU A 104 11.12 1.61 -15.47
C LEU A 104 12.54 2.03 -15.84
N PRO A 105 12.91 3.31 -15.61
CA PRO A 105 14.27 3.77 -15.73
C PRO A 105 15.28 2.90 -14.95
N PRO A 106 16.52 2.73 -15.45
CA PRO A 106 17.53 1.86 -14.82
C PRO A 106 17.88 2.23 -13.37
N GLU A 107 17.67 3.49 -12.98
CA GLU A 107 17.86 3.93 -11.60
C GLU A 107 16.91 3.28 -10.61
N TYR A 108 15.75 2.76 -11.05
CA TYR A 108 14.81 2.02 -10.20
C TYR A 108 15.11 0.52 -10.11
N ALA A 109 16.20 0.06 -10.73
CA ALA A 109 16.60 -1.34 -10.57
C ALA A 109 16.77 -1.71 -9.08
N PRO A 110 16.29 -2.90 -8.66
CA PRO A 110 15.96 -4.07 -9.47
C PRO A 110 14.51 -4.13 -10.00
N PHE A 111 13.71 -3.10 -9.79
CA PHE A 111 12.37 -3.01 -10.37
C PHE A 111 12.50 -2.56 -11.83
N THR A 112 12.00 -3.38 -12.75
CA THR A 112 12.18 -3.18 -14.19
C THR A 112 10.89 -2.76 -14.90
N THR A 113 9.74 -3.00 -14.28
CA THR A 113 8.44 -2.69 -14.85
C THR A 113 7.55 -1.99 -13.82
N GLY A 114 6.67 -1.13 -14.29
CA GLY A 114 5.69 -0.42 -13.48
C GLY A 114 4.59 0.16 -14.34
N PHE A 115 3.67 0.89 -13.71
CA PHE A 115 2.52 1.51 -14.36
C PHE A 115 2.55 3.01 -14.05
N ASP A 116 2.55 3.81 -15.11
CA ASP A 116 2.48 5.26 -14.98
C ASP A 116 1.01 5.66 -14.73
N LEU A 117 0.75 6.14 -13.52
CA LEU A 117 -0.61 6.40 -13.05
C LEU A 117 -1.15 7.77 -13.48
N LEU A 118 -0.27 8.70 -13.82
CA LEU A 118 -0.63 10.07 -14.20
C LEU A 118 -0.25 10.39 -15.65
N GLY A 119 0.60 9.58 -16.30
CA GLY A 119 1.04 9.75 -17.67
C GLY A 119 2.27 10.65 -17.86
N ASP A 120 2.86 11.13 -16.76
CA ASP A 120 4.00 12.05 -16.72
C ASP A 120 5.22 11.51 -15.95
N GLU A 121 5.17 10.22 -15.58
CA GLU A 121 6.19 9.50 -14.80
C GLU A 121 6.43 10.06 -13.38
N SER A 122 5.61 10.99 -12.91
CA SER A 122 5.70 11.52 -11.55
C SER A 122 5.19 10.54 -10.50
N LEU A 123 4.31 9.61 -10.88
CA LEU A 123 3.74 8.59 -10.00
C LEU A 123 3.68 7.22 -10.70
N LEU A 124 4.56 6.32 -10.28
CA LEU A 124 4.71 5.00 -10.87
C LEU A 124 4.28 3.93 -9.86
N ALA A 125 3.30 3.10 -10.21
CA ALA A 125 2.97 1.92 -9.44
C ALA A 125 3.94 0.79 -9.77
N VAL A 126 4.41 0.08 -8.74
CA VAL A 126 5.33 -1.06 -8.85
C VAL A 126 4.72 -2.24 -8.13
N GLU A 127 4.68 -3.40 -8.77
CA GLU A 127 4.21 -4.62 -8.13
C GLU A 127 5.19 -5.06 -7.03
N LEU A 128 4.65 -5.29 -5.83
CA LEU A 128 5.40 -5.75 -4.66
C LEU A 128 4.73 -7.00 -4.07
N PRO A 129 4.73 -8.13 -4.80
CA PRO A 129 3.96 -9.30 -4.43
C PRO A 129 4.52 -10.01 -3.20
N GLY A 130 3.65 -10.73 -2.50
CA GLY A 130 4.03 -11.66 -1.43
C GLY A 130 3.25 -11.48 -0.14
N HIS A 131 3.16 -10.26 0.40
CA HIS A 131 2.32 -9.98 1.55
C HIS A 131 0.83 -10.16 1.18
N SER A 132 0.39 -9.48 0.16
CA SER A 132 -0.95 -9.63 -0.41
C SER A 132 -0.89 -9.83 -1.92
N THR A 133 -1.91 -10.51 -2.47
CA THR A 133 -2.11 -10.61 -3.91
C THR A 133 -2.44 -9.22 -4.47
N GLY A 134 -1.84 -8.86 -5.61
CA GLY A 134 -2.07 -7.56 -6.24
C GLY A 134 -1.60 -6.37 -5.37
N GLN A 135 -0.60 -6.59 -4.51
CA GLN A 135 -0.02 -5.48 -3.76
C GLN A 135 0.89 -4.65 -4.65
N MET A 136 0.72 -3.33 -4.58
CA MET A 136 1.58 -2.36 -5.24
C MET A 136 2.24 -1.40 -4.24
N GLY A 137 3.44 -0.94 -4.59
CA GLY A 137 4.07 0.25 -4.03
C GLY A 137 3.96 1.41 -5.00
N LEU A 138 4.28 2.61 -4.53
CA LEU A 138 4.27 3.83 -5.33
C LEU A 138 5.63 4.54 -5.26
N LEU A 139 6.26 4.69 -6.41
CA LEU A 139 7.36 5.64 -6.60
C LEU A 139 6.74 6.99 -6.97
N ALA A 140 6.95 7.98 -6.13
CA ALA A 140 6.43 9.34 -6.32
C ALA A 140 7.60 10.31 -6.39
N ARG A 141 7.67 11.10 -7.46
CA ARG A 141 8.65 12.17 -7.63
C ARG A 141 7.97 13.52 -7.44
N THR A 142 8.49 14.31 -6.52
CA THR A 142 7.99 15.67 -6.28
C THR A 142 8.53 16.65 -7.34
N GLU A 143 7.90 17.81 -7.45
CA GLU A 143 8.38 18.92 -8.28
C GLU A 143 9.80 19.38 -7.87
N GLY A 144 10.14 19.25 -6.58
CA GLY A 144 11.48 19.53 -6.04
C GLY A 144 12.54 18.48 -6.40
N GLY A 145 12.16 17.39 -7.10
CA GLY A 145 13.06 16.32 -7.53
C GLY A 145 13.30 15.24 -6.46
N GLU A 146 12.69 15.34 -5.29
CA GLU A 146 12.75 14.28 -4.28
C GLU A 146 11.94 13.06 -4.74
N THR A 147 12.44 11.88 -4.45
CA THR A 147 11.73 10.63 -4.77
C THR A 147 11.38 9.89 -3.50
N PHE A 148 10.12 9.50 -3.38
CA PHE A 148 9.59 8.66 -2.33
C PHE A 148 9.18 7.31 -2.90
N PHE A 149 9.44 6.24 -2.14
CA PHE A 149 8.94 4.91 -2.48
C PHE A 149 8.08 4.39 -1.32
N PHE A 150 6.78 4.53 -1.46
CA PHE A 150 5.80 3.96 -0.54
C PHE A 150 5.66 2.47 -0.82
N VAL A 151 6.14 1.63 0.07
CA VAL A 151 6.23 0.18 -0.16
C VAL A 151 5.13 -0.62 0.52
N ALA A 152 4.20 0.07 1.18
CA ALA A 152 3.10 -0.54 1.91
C ALA A 152 3.62 -1.67 2.84
N ASP A 153 3.01 -2.86 2.76
CA ASP A 153 3.34 -4.02 3.59
C ASP A 153 4.30 -5.00 2.94
N ALA A 154 4.94 -4.61 1.83
CA ALA A 154 6.07 -5.38 1.30
C ALA A 154 7.25 -5.46 2.30
N ALA A 155 7.28 -4.52 3.23
CA ALA A 155 8.02 -4.58 4.50
C ALA A 155 7.27 -3.76 5.55
N TRP A 156 7.19 -4.24 6.78
CA TRP A 156 6.52 -3.48 7.85
C TRP A 156 7.43 -2.42 8.48
N LEU A 157 8.73 -2.67 8.52
CA LEU A 157 9.70 -1.80 9.18
C LEU A 157 10.87 -1.49 8.23
N MET A 158 11.36 -0.27 8.29
CA MET A 158 12.53 0.14 7.51
C MET A 158 13.76 -0.73 7.81
N ARG A 159 13.94 -1.15 9.07
CA ARG A 159 15.01 -2.07 9.47
C ARG A 159 14.95 -3.42 8.73
N SER A 160 13.74 -3.92 8.40
CA SER A 160 13.62 -5.15 7.61
C SER A 160 14.19 -4.98 6.21
N ILE A 161 14.05 -3.80 5.63
CA ILE A 161 14.63 -3.46 4.32
C ILE A 161 16.15 -3.27 4.46
N ALA A 162 16.59 -2.45 5.41
CA ALA A 162 18.00 -2.11 5.58
C ALA A 162 18.87 -3.35 5.83
N ASP A 163 18.40 -4.28 6.66
CA ASP A 163 19.14 -5.49 7.04
C ASP A 163 18.79 -6.72 6.19
N ASN A 164 17.91 -6.60 5.21
CA ASN A 164 17.28 -7.73 4.48
C ASN A 164 16.75 -8.81 5.45
N ARG A 165 16.12 -8.38 6.52
CA ARG A 165 15.72 -9.24 7.63
C ARG A 165 14.25 -9.61 7.54
N LEU A 166 13.99 -10.90 7.41
CA LEU A 166 12.63 -11.45 7.41
C LEU A 166 11.96 -11.26 8.79
N PRO A 167 10.63 -11.07 8.82
CA PRO A 167 9.87 -11.13 10.04
C PRO A 167 9.92 -12.54 10.66
N ARG A 168 9.39 -12.66 11.90
CA ARG A 168 9.31 -13.98 12.58
C ARG A 168 8.52 -14.98 11.72
N PRO A 169 8.85 -16.28 11.74
CA PRO A 169 8.22 -17.30 10.89
C PRO A 169 6.69 -17.36 10.98
N LEU A 170 6.13 -17.00 12.14
CA LEU A 170 4.68 -16.94 12.35
C LEU A 170 3.99 -15.94 11.41
N ALA A 171 4.68 -14.88 11.01
CA ALA A 171 4.17 -13.89 10.06
C ALA A 171 3.88 -14.49 8.66
N ASN A 172 4.51 -15.62 8.32
CA ASN A 172 4.24 -16.31 7.06
C ASN A 172 2.76 -16.76 6.92
N LEU A 173 2.03 -16.90 8.03
CA LEU A 173 0.61 -17.23 8.02
C LEU A 173 -0.25 -16.08 7.47
N LEU A 174 0.26 -14.86 7.53
CA LEU A 174 -0.44 -13.66 7.05
C LEU A 174 -0.12 -13.36 5.58
N PHE A 175 0.92 -13.99 5.02
CA PHE A 175 1.35 -13.70 3.66
C PHE A 175 0.60 -14.55 2.63
N SER A 176 0.17 -13.93 1.55
CA SER A 176 -0.42 -14.65 0.41
C SER A 176 0.59 -15.59 -0.25
N ASN A 177 1.86 -15.20 -0.29
CA ASN A 177 2.97 -16.01 -0.78
C ASN A 177 4.30 -15.67 -0.08
N PRO A 178 4.74 -16.46 0.92
CA PRO A 178 5.97 -16.20 1.67
C PRO A 178 7.25 -16.26 0.82
N ARG A 179 7.26 -16.98 -0.31
CA ARG A 179 8.43 -17.04 -1.21
C ARG A 179 8.57 -15.73 -1.99
N LEU A 180 7.46 -15.23 -2.53
CA LEU A 180 7.44 -13.95 -3.22
C LEU A 180 7.74 -12.80 -2.24
N TYR A 181 7.21 -12.84 -1.01
CA TYR A 181 7.54 -11.87 0.03
C TYR A 181 9.05 -11.75 0.26
N ARG A 182 9.75 -12.89 0.41
CA ARG A 182 11.21 -12.92 0.57
C ARG A 182 11.93 -12.32 -0.64
N HIS A 183 11.45 -12.63 -1.83
CA HIS A 183 12.02 -12.09 -3.07
C HIS A 183 11.85 -10.58 -3.14
N THR A 184 10.64 -10.08 -2.89
CA THR A 184 10.30 -8.65 -2.87
C THR A 184 11.11 -7.89 -1.82
N LEU A 185 11.25 -8.45 -0.61
CA LEU A 185 12.08 -7.83 0.44
C LEU A 185 13.55 -7.72 0.01
N ALA A 186 14.10 -8.77 -0.62
CA ALA A 186 15.46 -8.73 -1.13
C ALA A 186 15.63 -7.72 -2.29
N GLN A 187 14.60 -7.50 -3.10
CA GLN A 187 14.60 -6.44 -4.12
C GLN A 187 14.58 -5.05 -3.47
N LEU A 188 13.73 -4.83 -2.46
CA LEU A 188 13.66 -3.59 -1.71
C LEU A 188 15.00 -3.27 -1.01
N HIS A 189 15.63 -4.28 -0.42
CA HIS A 189 16.96 -4.12 0.17
C HIS A 189 17.99 -3.64 -0.86
N ARG A 190 18.08 -4.34 -2.01
CA ARG A 190 19.02 -3.97 -3.10
C ARG A 190 18.74 -2.57 -3.63
N PHE A 191 17.47 -2.21 -3.78
CA PHE A 191 17.04 -0.88 -4.18
C PHE A 191 17.51 0.17 -3.16
N HIS A 192 17.23 -0.04 -1.88
CA HIS A 192 17.62 0.88 -0.80
C HIS A 192 19.14 1.10 -0.72
N VAL A 193 19.92 0.02 -0.86
CA VAL A 193 21.41 0.12 -0.87
C VAL A 193 21.90 0.90 -2.08
N LYS A 194 21.28 0.70 -3.25
CA LYS A 194 21.66 1.36 -4.50
C LYS A 194 21.19 2.82 -4.58
N ARG A 195 20.06 3.13 -3.96
CA ARG A 195 19.41 4.45 -3.98
C ARG A 195 19.15 4.97 -2.57
N PRO A 196 20.21 5.31 -1.83
CA PRO A 196 20.07 5.88 -0.47
C PRO A 196 19.43 7.27 -0.47
N ASP A 197 19.38 7.92 -1.62
CA ASP A 197 18.71 9.20 -1.87
C ASP A 197 17.18 9.09 -1.96
N VAL A 198 16.64 7.89 -2.19
CA VAL A 198 15.18 7.67 -2.22
C VAL A 198 14.65 7.36 -0.83
N ALA A 199 13.65 8.11 -0.42
CA ALA A 199 12.94 7.88 0.84
C ALA A 199 12.02 6.65 0.72
N VAL A 200 12.44 5.50 1.27
CA VAL A 200 11.59 4.28 1.31
C VAL A 200 10.71 4.31 2.55
N ILE A 201 9.40 4.19 2.35
CA ILE A 201 8.38 4.38 3.40
C ILE A 201 7.49 3.13 3.54
N PRO A 202 7.74 2.26 4.55
CA PRO A 202 6.83 1.21 4.95
C PRO A 202 5.64 1.76 5.74
N SER A 203 4.45 1.12 5.61
CA SER A 203 3.21 1.60 6.27
C SER A 203 3.24 1.56 7.79
N HIS A 204 3.93 0.59 8.39
CA HIS A 204 3.93 0.35 9.83
C HIS A 204 5.23 0.78 10.55
N CYS A 205 6.06 1.61 9.90
CA CYS A 205 7.32 2.09 10.48
C CYS A 205 7.15 3.49 11.08
N ALA A 206 6.84 3.56 12.37
CA ALA A 206 6.65 4.83 13.07
C ALA A 206 7.89 5.74 13.00
N GLU A 207 9.10 5.17 13.10
CA GLU A 207 10.35 5.93 12.95
C GLU A 207 10.48 6.62 11.59
N THR A 208 10.05 5.93 10.51
CA THR A 208 10.11 6.49 9.16
C THR A 208 9.03 7.55 8.99
N LEU A 209 7.81 7.25 9.42
CA LEU A 209 6.67 8.18 9.30
C LEU A 209 6.92 9.48 10.06
N ALA A 210 7.50 9.42 11.26
CA ALA A 210 7.81 10.60 12.08
C ALA A 210 8.80 11.59 11.43
N ARG A 211 9.49 11.19 10.35
CA ARG A 211 10.39 12.10 9.60
C ARG A 211 9.63 12.96 8.59
N TYR A 212 8.37 12.60 8.27
CA TYR A 212 7.58 13.22 7.21
C TYR A 212 6.21 13.75 7.69
N THR A 213 5.89 13.59 8.97
CA THR A 213 4.70 14.12 9.63
C THR A 213 5.05 15.22 10.63
#